data_a594f701a78d06a8444624335a8aaab0
#
_entry.id   a594f701a78d06a8444624335a8aaab0
#
_cell.length_a   1.000
_cell.length_b   1.000
_cell.length_c   1.000
_cell.angle_alpha   90.00
_cell.angle_beta   90.00
_cell.angle_gamma   90.00
#
_symmetry.space_group_name_H-M   'P 1'
#
loop_
_entity.id
_entity.type
_entity.pdbx_description
1 polymer ?
#
loop_
_entity_poly.entity_id
_entity_poly.type
_entity_poly.pdbx_seq_one_letter_code
_entity_poly.pdbx_strand_id
1 'polypeptide(L)'
;PREYQKAAFENWKNNNQKGLFAMATGTGKTITSLNCLYEIYDRKGYYKAIILVPTVTLVNQWEEECRKFRFNNIVKVFSKNPFWQDEIDRICFNEKYQTDDLQSYIIISTYASYSRPKVFEKLNSLDKRRVLLIADEAHNMGAESMAKKLKDIPYARRIGLSATPERQFDESGNAKLRKFFGAEEAYTFEYSMDEAIHGANPVLCKYYYYPHVIRLTDDEMAAYIELSEKISKYFNYDTETFTTKDEILKRLLLARKRIIHKAANKLPAFREIIQKRFEERGNLNYTLVYVPEGLKPDYFGAEDDFDKSDIIGEDVDTDRLINEYTACVLNVDGHVTVRKFVSGQKDREELLRNFATAKVQVLTSMKCLDE
;
A
#
# COMPACT_ATOMS: atom_id res chain seq x y z
N PRO A 1 -22.90 7.38 6.08
CA PRO A 1 -21.81 6.71 6.81
C PRO A 1 -22.34 5.69 7.82
N ARG A 2 -21.59 4.62 8.07
CA ARG A 2 -21.87 3.61 9.10
C ARG A 2 -21.59 4.19 10.48
N GLU A 3 -22.12 3.58 11.55
CA GLU A 3 -21.98 4.12 12.92
C GLU A 3 -20.51 4.28 13.35
N TYR A 4 -19.64 3.30 13.06
CA TYR A 4 -18.22 3.42 13.36
C TYR A 4 -17.51 4.56 12.57
N GLN A 5 -17.99 4.89 11.37
CA GLN A 5 -17.46 6.00 10.58
C GLN A 5 -17.87 7.35 11.18
N LYS A 6 -19.08 7.43 11.76
CA LYS A 6 -19.52 8.61 12.52
C LYS A 6 -18.69 8.76 13.80
N ALA A 7 -18.44 7.65 14.51
CA ALA A 7 -17.58 7.63 15.68
C ALA A 7 -16.16 8.11 15.37
N ALA A 8 -15.59 7.67 14.24
CA ALA A 8 -14.28 8.14 13.78
C ALA A 8 -14.26 9.66 13.56
N PHE A 9 -15.31 10.21 12.96
CA PHE A 9 -15.45 11.66 12.78
C PHE A 9 -15.52 12.40 14.12
N GLU A 10 -16.34 11.98 15.06
CA GLU A 10 -16.47 12.63 16.38
C GLU A 10 -15.17 12.55 17.18
N ASN A 11 -14.47 11.41 17.15
CA ASN A 11 -13.15 11.28 17.78
C ASN A 11 -12.13 12.24 17.17
N TRP A 12 -12.07 12.34 15.84
CA TRP A 12 -11.19 13.27 15.14
C TRP A 12 -11.50 14.73 15.47
N LYS A 13 -12.78 15.09 15.49
CA LYS A 13 -13.23 16.43 15.85
C LYS A 13 -12.84 16.80 17.29
N ASN A 14 -13.02 15.86 18.23
CA ASN A 14 -12.68 16.05 19.63
C ASN A 14 -11.16 16.07 19.86
N ASN A 15 -10.37 15.47 18.98
CA ASN A 15 -8.91 15.50 19.00
C ASN A 15 -8.33 16.69 18.17
N ASN A 16 -8.94 17.86 18.27
CA ASN A 16 -8.51 19.06 17.57
C ASN A 16 -8.34 18.91 16.04
N GLN A 17 -9.14 18.08 15.43
CA GLN A 17 -9.11 17.74 14.00
C GLN A 17 -7.75 17.16 13.54
N LYS A 18 -7.09 16.43 14.40
CA LYS A 18 -5.93 15.59 14.10
C LYS A 18 -6.30 14.14 14.40
N GLY A 19 -5.88 13.22 13.56
CA GLY A 19 -6.19 11.81 13.83
C GLY A 19 -5.37 10.83 13.01
N LEU A 20 -4.99 9.74 13.65
CA LEU A 20 -4.46 8.55 13.01
C LEU A 20 -5.51 7.44 13.18
N PHE A 21 -6.07 7.01 12.05
CA PHE A 21 -7.12 6.00 12.00
C PHE A 21 -6.50 4.65 11.67
N ALA A 22 -6.44 3.77 12.64
CA ALA A 22 -6.02 2.38 12.50
C ALA A 22 -7.24 1.52 12.11
N MET A 23 -7.48 1.38 10.82
CA MET A 23 -8.67 0.69 10.30
C MET A 23 -8.25 -0.45 9.37
N ALA A 24 -8.82 -1.63 9.57
CA ALA A 24 -8.57 -2.79 8.72
C ALA A 24 -8.85 -2.52 7.24
N THR A 25 -8.15 -3.23 6.35
CA THR A 25 -8.39 -3.12 4.90
C THR A 25 -9.82 -3.56 4.56
N GLY A 26 -10.47 -2.84 3.63
CA GLY A 26 -11.85 -3.13 3.24
C GLY A 26 -12.94 -2.53 4.14
N THR A 27 -12.59 -1.87 5.25
CA THR A 27 -13.56 -1.24 6.16
C THR A 27 -13.99 0.17 5.74
N GLY A 28 -13.50 0.66 4.60
CA GLY A 28 -13.89 1.96 4.05
C GLY A 28 -13.12 3.14 4.64
N LYS A 29 -11.81 3.01 4.87
CA LYS A 29 -10.90 4.11 5.28
C LYS A 29 -11.10 5.38 4.46
N THR A 30 -11.09 5.24 3.12
CA THR A 30 -11.31 6.34 2.17
C THR A 30 -12.63 7.05 2.41
N ILE A 31 -13.72 6.28 2.52
CA ILE A 31 -15.07 6.83 2.76
C ILE A 31 -15.13 7.53 4.12
N THR A 32 -14.48 6.98 5.14
CA THR A 32 -14.45 7.59 6.49
C THR A 32 -13.78 8.96 6.44
N SER A 33 -12.64 9.09 5.78
CA SER A 33 -11.94 10.37 5.68
C SER A 33 -12.66 11.37 4.77
N LEU A 34 -13.24 10.92 3.65
CA LEU A 34 -14.07 11.78 2.79
C LEU A 34 -15.34 12.24 3.50
N ASN A 35 -15.91 11.44 4.40
CA ASN A 35 -17.00 11.87 5.25
C ASN A 35 -16.58 13.01 6.19
N CYS A 36 -15.37 12.96 6.75
CA CYS A 36 -14.83 14.07 7.54
C CYS A 36 -14.71 15.36 6.71
N LEU A 37 -14.29 15.25 5.44
CA LEU A 37 -14.25 16.39 4.52
C LEU A 37 -15.65 16.90 4.16
N TYR A 38 -16.60 15.99 3.96
CA TYR A 38 -17.99 16.33 3.69
C TYR A 38 -18.64 17.08 4.85
N GLU A 39 -18.40 16.69 6.08
CA GLU A 39 -18.87 17.38 7.28
C GLU A 39 -18.30 18.81 7.41
N ILE A 40 -17.07 19.03 6.94
CA ILE A 40 -16.50 20.37 6.84
C ILE A 40 -17.23 21.17 5.76
N TYR A 41 -17.48 20.57 4.60
CA TYR A 41 -18.17 21.19 3.48
C TYR A 41 -19.61 21.60 3.86
N ASP A 42 -20.34 20.70 4.48
CA ASP A 42 -21.71 20.96 4.92
C ASP A 42 -21.82 22.16 5.87
N ARG A 43 -20.84 22.32 6.75
CA ARG A 43 -20.81 23.41 7.75
C ARG A 43 -20.22 24.73 7.24
N LYS A 44 -19.32 24.68 6.26
CA LYS A 44 -18.51 25.84 5.84
C LYS A 44 -18.80 26.31 4.42
N GLY A 45 -19.51 25.52 3.61
CA GLY A 45 -19.80 25.80 2.20
C GLY A 45 -18.62 25.64 1.25
N TYR A 46 -17.45 25.17 1.73
CA TYR A 46 -16.29 24.88 0.92
C TYR A 46 -15.57 23.59 1.38
N TYR A 47 -14.85 22.97 0.47
CA TYR A 47 -13.93 21.87 0.78
C TYR A 47 -12.54 22.17 0.24
N LYS A 48 -11.51 21.98 1.06
CA LYS A 48 -10.11 22.15 0.71
C LYS A 48 -9.33 21.00 1.29
N ALA A 49 -8.74 20.17 0.44
CA ALA A 49 -7.99 19.00 0.88
C ALA A 49 -6.73 18.75 0.05
N ILE A 50 -5.72 18.19 0.70
CA ILE A 50 -4.58 17.53 0.08
C ILE A 50 -4.63 16.07 0.49
N ILE A 51 -4.63 15.18 -0.50
CA ILE A 51 -4.65 13.74 -0.31
C ILE A 51 -3.32 13.18 -0.78
N LEU A 52 -2.59 12.52 0.11
CA LEU A 52 -1.32 11.88 -0.19
C LEU A 52 -1.51 10.37 -0.28
N VAL A 53 -1.03 9.79 -1.37
CA VAL A 53 -1.16 8.36 -1.66
C VAL A 53 0.17 7.74 -2.08
N PRO A 54 0.37 6.41 -1.90
CA PRO A 54 1.63 5.75 -2.29
C PRO A 54 1.85 5.69 -3.80
N THR A 55 0.81 5.40 -4.60
CA THR A 55 0.94 5.07 -6.03
C THR A 55 0.06 5.92 -6.94
N VAL A 56 0.39 5.94 -8.24
CA VAL A 56 -0.42 6.66 -9.26
C VAL A 56 -1.78 5.99 -9.45
N THR A 57 -1.87 4.69 -9.31
CA THR A 57 -3.13 3.95 -9.40
C THR A 57 -4.11 4.43 -8.31
N LEU A 58 -3.62 4.60 -7.08
CA LEU A 58 -4.41 5.14 -5.98
C LEU A 58 -4.83 6.60 -6.22
N VAL A 59 -4.05 7.41 -6.95
CA VAL A 59 -4.51 8.76 -7.35
C VAL A 59 -5.83 8.71 -8.12
N ASN A 60 -5.95 7.79 -9.07
CA ASN A 60 -7.16 7.63 -9.87
C ASN A 60 -8.34 7.06 -9.04
N GLN A 61 -8.07 6.07 -8.19
CA GLN A 61 -9.11 5.51 -7.30
C GLN A 61 -9.64 6.57 -6.33
N TRP A 62 -8.78 7.38 -5.75
CA TRP A 62 -9.20 8.48 -4.88
C TRP A 62 -9.99 9.55 -5.63
N GLU A 63 -9.64 9.86 -6.88
CA GLU A 63 -10.44 10.76 -7.72
C GLU A 63 -11.85 10.21 -7.90
N GLU A 64 -12.00 8.93 -8.24
CA GLU A 64 -13.31 8.29 -8.40
C GLU A 64 -14.14 8.35 -7.12
N GLU A 65 -13.54 8.05 -5.96
CA GLU A 65 -14.23 8.14 -4.67
C GLU A 65 -14.63 9.59 -4.33
N CYS A 66 -13.76 10.58 -4.58
CA CYS A 66 -14.10 11.99 -4.40
C CYS A 66 -15.30 12.40 -5.27
N ARG A 67 -15.34 11.96 -6.53
CA ARG A 67 -16.47 12.25 -7.44
C ARG A 67 -17.79 11.62 -6.97
N LYS A 68 -17.78 10.45 -6.35
CA LYS A 68 -18.97 9.85 -5.71
C LYS A 68 -19.54 10.74 -4.59
N PHE A 69 -18.67 11.47 -3.87
CA PHE A 69 -19.06 12.50 -2.89
C PHE A 69 -19.42 13.85 -3.51
N ARG A 70 -19.47 13.96 -4.86
CA ARG A 70 -19.72 15.19 -5.62
C ARG A 70 -18.63 16.26 -5.44
N PHE A 71 -17.44 15.87 -5.05
CA PHE A 71 -16.27 16.75 -5.08
C PHE A 71 -15.68 16.75 -6.50
N ASN A 72 -15.84 17.85 -7.23
CA ASN A 72 -15.52 17.89 -8.67
C ASN A 72 -14.24 18.66 -8.99
N ASN A 73 -13.79 19.57 -8.12
CA ASN A 73 -12.59 20.37 -8.35
C ASN A 73 -11.36 19.59 -7.87
N ILE A 74 -10.82 18.71 -8.70
CA ILE A 74 -9.75 17.78 -8.35
C ILE A 74 -8.53 18.05 -9.23
N VAL A 75 -7.37 18.27 -8.59
CA VAL A 75 -6.06 18.43 -9.25
C VAL A 75 -5.18 17.24 -8.91
N LYS A 76 -4.65 16.57 -9.91
CA LYS A 76 -3.78 15.39 -9.74
C LYS A 76 -2.31 15.75 -9.94
N VAL A 77 -1.48 15.54 -8.91
CA VAL A 77 -0.05 15.91 -8.90
C VAL A 77 0.83 14.67 -8.91
N PHE A 78 1.27 14.26 -10.08
CA PHE A 78 2.23 13.16 -10.29
C PHE A 78 3.02 13.34 -11.59
N SER A 79 4.12 12.61 -11.74
CA SER A 79 5.14 12.86 -12.79
C SER A 79 4.64 12.77 -14.23
N LYS A 80 3.60 11.97 -14.50
CA LYS A 80 3.03 11.77 -15.84
C LYS A 80 1.94 12.79 -16.20
N ASN A 81 1.52 13.67 -15.28
CA ASN A 81 0.57 14.74 -15.54
C ASN A 81 1.34 16.07 -15.65
N PRO A 82 1.53 16.69 -16.82
CA PRO A 82 2.28 17.93 -16.97
C PRO A 82 1.47 19.19 -16.58
N PHE A 83 0.13 19.12 -16.55
CA PHE A 83 -0.75 20.31 -16.46
C PHE A 83 -1.09 20.75 -15.04
N TRP A 84 -0.67 20.00 -14.01
CA TRP A 84 -1.01 20.32 -12.61
C TRP A 84 -0.45 21.67 -12.12
N GLN A 85 0.62 22.16 -12.73
CA GLN A 85 1.32 23.35 -12.23
C GLN A 85 0.47 24.60 -12.37
N ASP A 86 -0.14 24.84 -13.51
CA ASP A 86 -0.97 26.01 -13.79
C ASP A 86 -2.23 26.01 -12.89
N GLU A 87 -2.81 24.83 -12.65
CA GLU A 87 -3.97 24.69 -11.76
C GLU A 87 -3.60 25.02 -10.30
N ILE A 88 -2.46 24.49 -9.81
CA ILE A 88 -1.99 24.82 -8.46
C ILE A 88 -1.60 26.29 -8.34
N ASP A 89 -0.95 26.89 -9.35
CA ASP A 89 -0.60 28.31 -9.34
C ASP A 89 -1.85 29.19 -9.27
N ARG A 90 -2.92 28.84 -9.99
CA ARG A 90 -4.21 29.52 -9.88
C ARG A 90 -4.83 29.40 -8.48
N ILE A 91 -4.78 28.20 -7.87
CA ILE A 91 -5.27 28.00 -6.50
C ILE A 91 -4.47 28.86 -5.52
N CYS A 92 -3.14 28.82 -5.59
CA CYS A 92 -2.26 29.62 -4.73
C CYS A 92 -2.49 31.12 -4.89
N PHE A 93 -2.68 31.58 -6.12
CA PHE A 93 -3.00 32.98 -6.43
C PHE A 93 -4.32 33.39 -5.77
N ASN A 94 -5.39 32.61 -5.98
CA ASN A 94 -6.69 32.89 -5.41
C ASN A 94 -6.67 32.94 -3.88
N GLU A 95 -5.98 32.02 -3.23
CA GLU A 95 -5.83 32.01 -1.77
C GLU A 95 -5.03 33.22 -1.25
N LYS A 96 -3.95 33.54 -1.95
CA LYS A 96 -3.07 34.66 -1.55
C LYS A 96 -3.79 36.02 -1.63
N TYR A 97 -4.57 36.22 -2.67
CA TYR A 97 -5.27 37.48 -2.91
C TYR A 97 -6.73 37.48 -2.47
N GLN A 98 -7.21 36.37 -1.89
CA GLN A 98 -8.58 36.19 -1.41
C GLN A 98 -9.65 36.52 -2.46
N THR A 99 -9.36 36.19 -3.72
CA THR A 99 -10.25 36.46 -4.85
C THR A 99 -11.49 35.57 -4.86
N ASP A 100 -11.44 34.43 -4.18
CA ASP A 100 -12.56 33.50 -3.99
C ASP A 100 -12.44 32.78 -2.64
N ASP A 101 -13.09 33.33 -1.62
CA ASP A 101 -13.06 32.80 -0.25
C ASP A 101 -13.70 31.41 -0.11
N LEU A 102 -14.64 31.08 -1.00
CA LEU A 102 -15.35 29.80 -1.03
C LEU A 102 -14.78 28.83 -2.05
N GLN A 103 -13.62 29.14 -2.66
CA GLN A 103 -12.97 28.22 -3.59
C GLN A 103 -12.77 26.85 -2.94
N SER A 104 -13.34 25.85 -3.60
CA SER A 104 -13.23 24.45 -3.19
C SER A 104 -12.26 23.70 -4.10
N TYR A 105 -11.42 22.85 -3.54
CA TYR A 105 -10.49 22.01 -4.30
C TYR A 105 -10.05 20.77 -3.51
N ILE A 106 -9.67 19.73 -4.24
CA ILE A 106 -8.93 18.58 -3.74
C ILE A 106 -7.67 18.41 -4.59
N ILE A 107 -6.53 18.31 -3.94
CA ILE A 107 -5.24 18.02 -4.59
C ILE A 107 -4.84 16.62 -4.19
N ILE A 108 -4.73 15.70 -5.17
CA ILE A 108 -4.30 14.33 -4.93
C ILE A 108 -2.88 14.18 -5.44
N SER A 109 -1.95 13.82 -4.57
CA SER A 109 -0.52 13.69 -4.90
C SER A 109 0.05 12.37 -4.43
N THR A 110 1.00 11.81 -5.18
CA THR A 110 1.81 10.73 -4.63
C THR A 110 2.81 11.27 -3.62
N TYR A 111 3.20 10.47 -2.61
CA TYR A 111 4.26 10.86 -1.66
C TYR A 111 5.56 11.25 -2.36
N ALA A 112 5.93 10.53 -3.42
CA ALA A 112 7.12 10.82 -4.20
C ALA A 112 7.05 12.19 -4.89
N SER A 113 5.90 12.60 -5.39
CA SER A 113 5.71 13.92 -6.00
C SER A 113 5.65 15.02 -4.95
N TYR A 114 4.89 14.80 -3.86
CA TYR A 114 4.79 15.75 -2.76
C TYR A 114 6.15 16.06 -2.10
N SER A 115 7.04 15.06 -2.00
CA SER A 115 8.37 15.27 -1.41
C SER A 115 9.35 16.06 -2.28
N ARG A 116 9.04 16.36 -3.55
CA ARG A 116 9.87 17.21 -4.40
C ARG A 116 9.85 18.66 -3.90
N PRO A 117 10.99 19.37 -3.79
CA PRO A 117 11.05 20.69 -3.17
C PRO A 117 10.00 21.69 -3.70
N LYS A 118 9.92 21.86 -5.02
CA LYS A 118 8.95 22.78 -5.65
C LYS A 118 7.48 22.45 -5.35
N VAL A 119 7.12 21.16 -5.34
CA VAL A 119 5.76 20.71 -5.01
C VAL A 119 5.49 20.93 -3.54
N PHE A 120 6.43 20.55 -2.68
CA PHE A 120 6.34 20.70 -1.24
C PHE A 120 6.12 22.15 -0.83
N GLU A 121 6.93 23.07 -1.33
CA GLU A 121 6.81 24.50 -1.06
C GLU A 121 5.47 25.07 -1.50
N LYS A 122 5.06 24.79 -2.75
CA LYS A 122 3.78 25.26 -3.30
C LYS A 122 2.59 24.75 -2.49
N LEU A 123 2.52 23.44 -2.26
CA LEU A 123 1.38 22.87 -1.54
C LEU A 123 1.34 23.34 -0.08
N ASN A 124 2.47 23.50 0.58
CA ASN A 124 2.51 23.97 1.96
C ASN A 124 2.37 25.50 2.13
N SER A 125 2.25 26.24 1.03
CA SER A 125 1.87 27.66 1.06
C SER A 125 0.37 27.91 1.16
N LEU A 126 -0.46 26.88 0.95
CA LEU A 126 -1.93 26.97 1.01
C LEU A 126 -2.41 27.21 2.45
N ASP A 127 -3.70 27.55 2.58
CA ASP A 127 -4.28 27.95 3.87
C ASP A 127 -4.14 26.86 4.95
N LYS A 128 -3.32 27.15 5.94
CA LYS A 128 -2.94 26.22 7.03
C LYS A 128 -4.10 25.79 7.92
N ARG A 129 -5.18 26.60 7.98
CA ARG A 129 -6.32 26.36 8.86
C ARG A 129 -7.51 25.74 8.13
N ARG A 130 -7.63 26.00 6.82
CA ARG A 130 -8.78 25.56 6.01
C ARG A 130 -8.53 24.24 5.30
N VAL A 131 -7.28 23.93 4.94
CA VAL A 131 -6.93 22.70 4.24
C VAL A 131 -6.91 21.51 5.20
N LEU A 132 -7.55 20.40 4.80
CA LEU A 132 -7.45 19.10 5.42
C LEU A 132 -6.38 18.26 4.69
N LEU A 133 -5.35 17.84 5.41
CA LEU A 133 -4.39 16.86 4.92
C LEU A 133 -4.88 15.45 5.22
N ILE A 134 -5.05 14.63 4.19
CA ILE A 134 -5.36 13.20 4.30
C ILE A 134 -4.14 12.42 3.79
N ALA A 135 -3.62 11.53 4.59
CA ALA A 135 -2.48 10.67 4.26
C ALA A 135 -2.96 9.21 4.21
N ASP A 136 -3.12 8.66 3.01
CA ASP A 136 -3.45 7.25 2.83
C ASP A 136 -2.19 6.40 2.97
N GLU A 137 -2.31 5.21 3.57
CA GLU A 137 -1.17 4.39 4.01
C GLU A 137 -0.15 5.26 4.78
N ALA A 138 -0.62 5.91 5.83
CA ALA A 138 0.08 6.97 6.58
C ALA A 138 1.46 6.54 7.11
N HIS A 139 1.72 5.23 7.27
CA HIS A 139 3.03 4.70 7.63
C HIS A 139 4.14 5.15 6.67
N ASN A 140 3.81 5.50 5.40
CA ASN A 140 4.76 6.07 4.45
C ASN A 140 5.30 7.45 4.89
N MET A 141 4.54 8.22 5.66
CA MET A 141 5.02 9.50 6.22
C MET A 141 6.09 9.31 7.31
N GLY A 142 6.14 8.14 7.95
CA GLY A 142 7.19 7.77 8.88
C GLY A 142 8.53 7.43 8.22
N ALA A 143 8.57 7.24 6.89
CA ALA A 143 9.82 6.98 6.18
C ALA A 143 10.80 8.15 6.34
N GLU A 144 12.10 7.85 6.45
CA GLU A 144 13.13 8.83 6.84
C GLU A 144 13.08 10.16 6.05
N SER A 145 12.88 10.10 4.74
CA SER A 145 12.79 11.28 3.87
C SER A 145 11.58 12.16 4.17
N MET A 146 10.43 11.54 4.47
CA MET A 146 9.19 12.25 4.82
C MET A 146 9.17 12.65 6.29
N ALA A 147 9.66 11.78 7.19
CA ALA A 147 9.71 12.05 8.62
C ALA A 147 10.51 13.32 8.97
N LYS A 148 11.55 13.66 8.20
CA LYS A 148 12.31 14.91 8.32
C LYS A 148 11.48 16.14 7.97
N LYS A 149 10.49 16.00 7.09
CA LYS A 149 9.64 17.10 6.59
C LYS A 149 8.35 17.31 7.39
N LEU A 150 7.97 16.37 8.27
CA LEU A 150 6.71 16.45 9.02
C LEU A 150 6.57 17.76 9.81
N LYS A 151 7.66 18.27 10.37
CA LYS A 151 7.68 19.53 11.11
C LYS A 151 7.35 20.76 10.25
N ASP A 152 7.61 20.68 8.94
CA ASP A 152 7.44 21.76 7.98
C ASP A 152 6.06 21.73 7.31
N ILE A 153 5.25 20.70 7.56
CA ILE A 153 3.87 20.56 7.06
C ILE A 153 2.94 21.36 7.99
N PRO A 154 2.32 22.45 7.50
CA PRO A 154 1.72 23.45 8.38
C PRO A 154 0.24 23.20 8.74
N TYR A 155 -0.41 22.19 8.14
CA TYR A 155 -1.86 22.03 8.23
C TYR A 155 -2.35 21.68 9.61
N ALA A 156 -3.35 22.42 10.11
CA ALA A 156 -3.94 22.18 11.41
C ALA A 156 -4.83 20.93 11.42
N ARG A 157 -5.53 20.66 10.29
CA ARG A 157 -6.43 19.51 10.13
C ARG A 157 -5.70 18.38 9.43
N ARG A 158 -5.66 17.20 10.04
CA ARG A 158 -4.90 16.06 9.53
C ARG A 158 -5.62 14.75 9.80
N ILE A 159 -5.60 13.85 8.83
CA ILE A 159 -6.06 12.46 8.97
C ILE A 159 -5.00 11.56 8.36
N GLY A 160 -4.47 10.63 9.13
CA GLY A 160 -3.68 9.50 8.66
C GLY A 160 -4.53 8.26 8.63
N LEU A 161 -4.49 7.51 7.53
CA LEU A 161 -5.21 6.26 7.33
C LEU A 161 -4.20 5.12 7.18
N SER A 162 -4.32 4.06 7.92
CA SER A 162 -3.54 2.84 7.71
C SER A 162 -4.23 1.64 8.37
N ALA A 163 -4.07 0.46 7.78
CA ALA A 163 -4.42 -0.79 8.46
C ALA A 163 -3.33 -1.21 9.45
N THR A 164 -2.09 -0.83 9.17
CA THR A 164 -0.89 -1.10 9.96
C THR A 164 -0.10 0.19 10.13
N PRO A 165 -0.50 1.07 11.07
CA PRO A 165 0.12 2.39 11.21
C PRO A 165 1.60 2.34 11.60
N GLU A 166 2.02 1.26 12.24
CA GLU A 166 3.38 1.09 12.72
C GLU A 166 4.29 0.45 11.68
N ARG A 167 5.46 1.02 11.53
CA ARG A 167 6.55 0.49 10.73
C ARG A 167 7.39 -0.45 11.60
N GLN A 168 7.67 -1.64 11.10
CA GLN A 168 8.54 -2.58 11.80
C GLN A 168 9.95 -2.00 11.94
N PHE A 169 10.55 -2.14 13.11
CA PHE A 169 11.91 -1.70 13.42
C PHE A 169 12.20 -0.19 13.20
N ASP A 170 11.17 0.68 13.27
CA ASP A 170 11.32 2.12 13.09
C ASP A 170 10.56 2.92 14.18
N GLU A 171 10.94 2.74 15.44
CA GLU A 171 10.30 3.41 16.58
C GLU A 171 10.34 4.93 16.45
N SER A 172 11.48 5.49 16.01
CA SER A 172 11.63 6.95 15.81
C SER A 172 10.66 7.47 14.75
N GLY A 173 10.47 6.74 13.63
CA GLY A 173 9.51 7.10 12.60
C GLY A 173 8.08 7.01 13.11
N ASN A 174 7.77 5.95 13.86
CA ASN A 174 6.45 5.74 14.47
C ASN A 174 6.11 6.85 15.47
N ALA A 175 7.03 7.20 16.37
CA ALA A 175 6.84 8.29 17.34
C ALA A 175 6.58 9.65 16.64
N LYS A 176 7.33 9.97 15.59
CA LYS A 176 7.13 11.20 14.81
C LYS A 176 5.77 11.20 14.10
N LEU A 177 5.37 10.06 13.55
CA LEU A 177 4.08 9.88 12.89
C LEU A 177 2.93 10.09 13.87
N ARG A 178 2.97 9.41 15.02
CA ARG A 178 1.96 9.53 16.08
C ARG A 178 1.85 10.99 16.56
N LYS A 179 2.97 11.64 16.84
CA LYS A 179 3.01 13.07 17.23
C LYS A 179 2.41 13.97 16.15
N PHE A 180 2.72 13.72 14.88
CA PHE A 180 2.20 14.51 13.77
C PHE A 180 0.67 14.44 13.68
N PHE A 181 0.07 13.28 13.92
CA PHE A 181 -1.37 13.09 13.89
C PHE A 181 -2.06 13.25 15.25
N GLY A 182 -1.34 13.60 16.32
CA GLY A 182 -1.90 13.76 17.67
C GLY A 182 -2.43 12.44 18.23
N ALA A 183 -1.66 11.37 18.07
CA ALA A 183 -1.99 10.00 18.47
C ALA A 183 -0.87 9.39 19.34
N GLU A 184 -0.21 10.23 20.19
CA GLU A 184 0.92 9.79 21.01
C GLU A 184 0.52 8.70 22.01
N GLU A 185 -0.63 8.83 22.64
CA GLU A 185 -1.11 7.89 23.67
C GLU A 185 -1.88 6.72 23.06
N ALA A 186 -2.77 6.99 22.09
CA ALA A 186 -3.60 6.00 21.42
C ALA A 186 -3.95 6.45 20.00
N TYR A 187 -4.35 5.52 19.14
CA TYR A 187 -4.95 5.87 17.86
C TYR A 187 -6.23 6.67 18.07
N THR A 188 -6.44 7.69 17.26
CA THR A 188 -7.65 8.53 17.37
C THR A 188 -8.90 7.72 17.09
N PHE A 189 -8.79 6.74 16.22
CA PHE A 189 -9.82 5.77 15.95
C PHE A 189 -9.20 4.42 15.55
N GLU A 190 -9.71 3.35 16.10
CA GLU A 190 -9.31 1.99 15.77
C GLU A 190 -10.54 1.19 15.34
N TYR A 191 -10.40 0.41 14.27
CA TYR A 191 -11.39 -0.56 13.83
C TYR A 191 -10.67 -1.79 13.29
N SER A 192 -10.55 -2.77 14.16
CA SER A 192 -9.74 -3.97 13.94
C SER A 192 -10.37 -4.91 12.91
N MET A 193 -9.58 -5.85 12.39
CA MET A 193 -10.07 -6.94 11.53
C MET A 193 -11.09 -7.80 12.28
N ASP A 194 -10.86 -8.06 13.56
CA ASP A 194 -11.76 -8.87 14.41
C ASP A 194 -13.12 -8.19 14.57
N GLU A 195 -13.13 -6.90 14.92
CA GLU A 195 -14.37 -6.13 14.99
C GLU A 195 -15.12 -6.06 13.66
N ALA A 196 -14.37 -5.93 12.56
CA ALA A 196 -14.94 -5.84 11.22
C ALA A 196 -15.59 -7.15 10.75
N ILE A 197 -15.15 -8.30 11.28
CA ILE A 197 -15.66 -9.65 10.94
C ILE A 197 -16.64 -10.17 11.98
N HIS A 198 -16.38 -9.98 13.27
CA HIS A 198 -17.10 -10.61 14.37
C HIS A 198 -17.87 -9.62 15.25
N GLY A 199 -17.70 -8.31 15.03
CA GLY A 199 -18.41 -7.28 15.79
C GLY A 199 -19.93 -7.34 15.61
N ALA A 200 -20.64 -6.49 16.34
CA ALA A 200 -22.11 -6.44 16.33
C ALA A 200 -22.72 -6.17 14.94
N ASN A 201 -22.00 -5.41 14.10
CA ASN A 201 -22.39 -5.10 12.71
C ASN A 201 -21.22 -5.43 11.76
N PRO A 202 -20.99 -6.69 11.41
CA PRO A 202 -19.86 -7.10 10.60
C PRO A 202 -19.92 -6.45 9.21
N VAL A 203 -18.77 -5.99 8.73
CA VAL A 203 -18.62 -5.32 7.43
C VAL A 203 -17.68 -6.06 6.49
N LEU A 204 -16.94 -7.03 7.02
CA LEU A 204 -16.09 -7.94 6.27
C LEU A 204 -16.60 -9.37 6.38
N CYS A 205 -16.34 -10.16 5.36
CA CYS A 205 -16.65 -11.59 5.38
C CYS A 205 -15.69 -12.36 6.28
N LYS A 206 -16.15 -13.48 6.82
CA LYS A 206 -15.28 -14.44 7.51
C LYS A 206 -14.25 -15.00 6.54
N TYR A 207 -13.05 -15.24 7.01
CA TYR A 207 -12.00 -15.91 6.26
C TYR A 207 -11.44 -17.08 7.07
N TYR A 208 -10.83 -18.04 6.38
CA TYR A 208 -10.15 -19.18 6.98
C TYR A 208 -8.70 -19.14 6.56
N TYR A 209 -7.79 -19.21 7.52
CA TYR A 209 -6.36 -19.20 7.29
C TYR A 209 -5.79 -20.62 7.49
N TYR A 210 -5.16 -21.15 6.44
CA TYR A 210 -4.56 -22.49 6.43
C TYR A 210 -3.06 -22.37 6.24
N PRO A 211 -2.25 -22.31 7.31
CA PRO A 211 -0.79 -22.23 7.19
C PRO A 211 -0.23 -23.58 6.73
N HIS A 212 0.63 -23.53 5.71
CA HIS A 212 1.41 -24.68 5.24
C HIS A 212 2.87 -24.45 5.56
N VAL A 213 3.46 -25.29 6.43
CA VAL A 213 4.88 -25.20 6.81
C VAL A 213 5.72 -25.81 5.71
N ILE A 214 6.63 -25.00 5.16
CA ILE A 214 7.56 -25.40 4.12
C ILE A 214 8.97 -25.44 4.73
N ARG A 215 9.70 -26.55 4.54
CA ARG A 215 11.11 -26.67 4.93
C ARG A 215 11.99 -26.20 3.78
N LEU A 216 13.05 -25.48 4.10
CA LEU A 216 14.13 -25.19 3.16
C LEU A 216 14.86 -26.49 2.81
N THR A 217 15.46 -26.58 1.63
CA THR A 217 16.42 -27.63 1.30
C THR A 217 17.70 -27.45 2.14
N ASP A 218 18.56 -28.48 2.18
CA ASP A 218 19.79 -28.40 2.95
C ASP A 218 20.71 -27.27 2.43
N ASP A 219 20.79 -27.08 1.12
CA ASP A 219 21.56 -25.99 0.49
C ASP A 219 20.97 -24.61 0.81
N GLU A 220 19.67 -24.47 0.73
CA GLU A 220 18.96 -23.24 1.10
C GLU A 220 19.14 -22.90 2.58
N MET A 221 19.09 -23.91 3.44
CA MET A 221 19.30 -23.74 4.88
C MET A 221 20.77 -23.34 5.17
N ALA A 222 21.74 -23.94 4.52
CA ALA A 222 23.15 -23.55 4.66
C ALA A 222 23.38 -22.09 4.24
N ALA A 223 22.84 -21.67 3.08
CA ALA A 223 22.95 -20.31 2.60
C ALA A 223 22.20 -19.32 3.53
N TYR A 224 21.05 -19.71 4.09
CA TYR A 224 20.30 -18.90 5.04
C TYR A 224 21.08 -18.67 6.35
N ILE A 225 21.75 -19.72 6.87
CA ILE A 225 22.57 -19.65 8.08
C ILE A 225 23.79 -18.74 7.83
N GLU A 226 24.50 -18.91 6.72
CA GLU A 226 25.64 -18.06 6.37
C GLU A 226 25.29 -16.59 6.29
N LEU A 227 24.18 -16.24 5.61
CA LEU A 227 23.70 -14.87 5.55
C LEU A 227 23.27 -14.34 6.91
N SER A 228 22.65 -15.19 7.74
CA SER A 228 22.24 -14.81 9.10
C SER A 228 23.42 -14.50 10.00
N GLU A 229 24.51 -15.26 9.89
CA GLU A 229 25.77 -15.00 10.59
C GLU A 229 26.42 -13.68 10.14
N LYS A 230 26.39 -13.39 8.83
CA LYS A 230 26.88 -12.11 8.31
C LYS A 230 26.03 -10.93 8.84
N ILE A 231 24.71 -11.08 8.87
CA ILE A 231 23.77 -10.06 9.35
C ILE A 231 23.91 -9.84 10.87
N SER A 232 24.16 -10.90 11.66
CA SER A 232 24.30 -10.81 13.12
C SER A 232 25.41 -9.86 13.56
N LYS A 233 26.45 -9.68 12.75
CA LYS A 233 27.56 -8.74 12.99
C LYS A 233 27.11 -7.26 13.00
N TYR A 234 25.98 -6.98 12.40
CA TYR A 234 25.37 -5.63 12.34
C TYR A 234 24.24 -5.44 13.35
N PHE A 235 23.92 -6.47 14.15
CA PHE A 235 22.83 -6.42 15.11
C PHE A 235 23.35 -6.23 16.53
N ASN A 236 22.82 -5.23 17.23
CA ASN A 236 23.09 -5.01 18.65
C ASN A 236 21.98 -5.71 19.45
N TYR A 237 22.36 -6.74 20.19
CA TYR A 237 21.44 -7.55 20.99
C TYR A 237 20.94 -6.83 22.25
N ASP A 238 21.66 -5.83 22.76
CA ASP A 238 21.24 -5.08 23.94
C ASP A 238 20.14 -4.07 23.63
N THR A 239 20.17 -3.51 22.43
CA THR A 239 19.18 -2.52 21.97
C THR A 239 18.15 -3.11 21.00
N GLU A 240 18.28 -4.39 20.64
CA GLU A 240 17.46 -5.08 19.62
C GLU A 240 17.37 -4.33 18.28
N THR A 241 18.41 -3.58 17.92
CA THR A 241 18.45 -2.74 16.72
C THR A 241 19.69 -3.03 15.87
N PHE A 242 19.62 -2.65 14.60
CA PHE A 242 20.80 -2.66 13.72
C PHE A 242 21.70 -1.46 14.00
N THR A 243 23.01 -1.70 14.13
CA THR A 243 24.04 -0.70 14.42
C THR A 243 24.26 0.30 13.27
N THR A 244 23.88 -0.07 12.05
CA THR A 244 24.03 0.74 10.85
C THR A 244 22.86 0.53 9.88
N LYS A 245 22.59 1.55 9.05
CA LYS A 245 21.65 1.45 7.90
C LYS A 245 22.44 1.33 6.58
N ASP A 246 23.58 0.67 6.63
CA ASP A 246 24.50 0.52 5.49
C ASP A 246 23.85 -0.25 4.33
N GLU A 247 24.25 0.08 3.11
CA GLU A 247 23.80 -0.58 1.88
C GLU A 247 24.13 -2.08 1.89
N ILE A 248 25.27 -2.45 2.48
CA ILE A 248 25.70 -3.85 2.63
C ILE A 248 24.68 -4.63 3.49
N LEU A 249 24.26 -4.07 4.63
CA LEU A 249 23.25 -4.72 5.47
C LEU A 249 21.92 -4.90 4.74
N LYS A 250 21.49 -3.90 3.98
CA LYS A 250 20.25 -4.01 3.17
C LYS A 250 20.36 -5.14 2.16
N ARG A 251 21.49 -5.27 1.46
CA ARG A 251 21.74 -6.35 0.51
C ARG A 251 21.67 -7.72 1.17
N LEU A 252 22.32 -7.89 2.32
CA LEU A 252 22.31 -9.14 3.07
C LEU A 252 20.87 -9.52 3.52
N LEU A 253 20.12 -8.56 4.03
CA LEU A 253 18.71 -8.76 4.44
C LEU A 253 17.83 -9.17 3.24
N LEU A 254 18.02 -8.53 2.10
CA LEU A 254 17.28 -8.86 0.87
C LEU A 254 17.67 -10.23 0.34
N ALA A 255 18.98 -10.57 0.34
CA ALA A 255 19.44 -11.88 -0.07
C ALA A 255 18.84 -13.00 0.81
N ARG A 256 18.88 -12.85 2.14
CA ARG A 256 18.26 -13.80 3.07
C ARG A 256 16.74 -13.92 2.87
N LYS A 257 16.06 -12.81 2.67
CA LYS A 257 14.62 -12.78 2.38
C LYS A 257 14.29 -13.54 1.09
N ARG A 258 15.13 -13.42 0.06
CA ARG A 258 14.96 -14.12 -1.23
C ARG A 258 14.96 -15.63 -1.09
N ILE A 259 15.85 -16.21 -0.25
CA ILE A 259 15.91 -17.66 0.01
C ILE A 259 14.52 -18.12 0.50
N ILE A 260 13.97 -17.46 1.50
CA ILE A 260 12.65 -17.84 2.03
C ILE A 260 11.54 -17.64 0.99
N HIS A 261 11.55 -16.52 0.26
CA HIS A 261 10.50 -16.21 -0.72
C HIS A 261 10.49 -17.21 -1.89
N LYS A 262 11.66 -17.66 -2.33
CA LYS A 262 11.82 -18.52 -3.49
C LYS A 262 12.12 -19.98 -3.13
N ALA A 263 11.90 -20.39 -1.87
CA ALA A 263 12.19 -21.73 -1.40
C ALA A 263 11.62 -22.81 -2.34
N ALA A 264 12.47 -23.73 -2.77
CA ALA A 264 12.18 -24.73 -3.80
C ALA A 264 10.96 -25.60 -3.47
N ASN A 265 10.81 -25.96 -2.18
CA ASN A 265 9.70 -26.80 -1.72
C ASN A 265 8.33 -26.08 -1.72
N LYS A 266 8.24 -24.78 -2.01
CA LYS A 266 6.97 -24.08 -2.14
C LYS A 266 6.16 -24.53 -3.35
N LEU A 267 6.80 -24.76 -4.48
CA LEU A 267 6.12 -25.15 -5.71
C LEU A 267 5.48 -26.56 -5.63
N PRO A 268 6.18 -27.59 -5.11
CA PRO A 268 5.57 -28.90 -4.83
C PRO A 268 4.37 -28.78 -3.87
N ALA A 269 4.51 -28.06 -2.75
CA ALA A 269 3.42 -27.87 -1.80
C ALA A 269 2.23 -27.12 -2.42
N PHE A 270 2.50 -26.10 -3.24
CA PHE A 270 1.45 -25.41 -3.97
C PHE A 270 0.70 -26.34 -4.92
N ARG A 271 1.40 -27.24 -5.62
CA ARG A 271 0.78 -28.24 -6.50
C ARG A 271 -0.19 -29.14 -5.74
N GLU A 272 0.21 -29.63 -4.58
CA GLU A 272 -0.65 -30.46 -3.74
C GLU A 272 -1.89 -29.69 -3.25
N ILE A 273 -1.71 -28.43 -2.80
CA ILE A 273 -2.80 -27.57 -2.33
C ILE A 273 -3.82 -27.32 -3.44
N ILE A 274 -3.36 -26.95 -4.65
CA ILE A 274 -4.27 -26.58 -5.74
C ILE A 274 -4.99 -27.81 -6.29
N GLN A 275 -4.31 -28.96 -6.34
CA GLN A 275 -4.88 -30.24 -6.74
C GLN A 275 -5.99 -30.66 -5.76
N LYS A 276 -5.69 -30.67 -4.48
CA LYS A 276 -6.67 -30.99 -3.41
C LYS A 276 -7.88 -30.08 -3.46
N ARG A 277 -7.67 -28.77 -3.64
CA ARG A 277 -8.76 -27.80 -3.75
C ARG A 277 -9.66 -28.08 -4.95
N PHE A 278 -9.09 -28.49 -6.08
CA PHE A 278 -9.87 -28.88 -7.25
C PHE A 278 -10.67 -30.16 -7.01
N GLU A 279 -10.07 -31.16 -6.39
CA GLU A 279 -10.74 -32.43 -6.03
C GLU A 279 -11.93 -32.18 -5.07
N GLU A 280 -11.77 -31.28 -4.11
CA GLU A 280 -12.83 -30.95 -3.15
C GLU A 280 -13.98 -30.13 -3.75
N ARG A 281 -13.73 -29.29 -4.76
CA ARG A 281 -14.70 -28.29 -5.24
C ARG A 281 -15.14 -28.51 -6.70
N GLY A 282 -14.42 -29.29 -7.47
CA GLY A 282 -14.64 -29.48 -8.92
C GLY A 282 -14.29 -28.24 -9.77
N ASN A 283 -13.77 -27.17 -9.17
CA ASN A 283 -13.34 -25.96 -9.87
C ASN A 283 -12.38 -25.13 -9.00
N LEU A 284 -11.72 -24.15 -9.63
CA LEU A 284 -10.80 -23.21 -8.96
C LEU A 284 -11.29 -21.75 -9.06
N ASN A 285 -12.59 -21.53 -9.19
CA ASN A 285 -13.17 -20.20 -9.33
C ASN A 285 -12.71 -19.25 -8.22
N TYR A 286 -12.41 -18.00 -8.62
CA TYR A 286 -12.01 -16.91 -7.73
C TYR A 286 -10.73 -17.20 -6.92
N THR A 287 -9.77 -17.91 -7.54
CA THR A 287 -8.48 -18.20 -6.89
C THR A 287 -7.42 -17.19 -7.34
N LEU A 288 -6.81 -16.51 -6.35
CA LEU A 288 -5.67 -15.63 -6.57
C LEU A 288 -4.40 -16.31 -6.04
N VAL A 289 -3.36 -16.33 -6.85
CA VAL A 289 -2.06 -16.91 -6.51
C VAL A 289 -1.01 -15.81 -6.57
N TYR A 290 -0.48 -15.43 -5.41
CA TYR A 290 0.64 -14.50 -5.34
C TYR A 290 1.96 -15.27 -5.44
N VAL A 291 2.75 -14.92 -6.43
CA VAL A 291 4.02 -15.57 -6.74
C VAL A 291 5.18 -14.62 -6.44
N PRO A 292 6.30 -15.11 -5.90
CA PRO A 292 7.51 -14.31 -5.72
C PRO A 292 8.00 -13.73 -7.05
N GLU A 293 8.54 -12.51 -7.01
CA GLU A 293 9.14 -11.86 -8.18
C GLU A 293 10.47 -12.48 -8.58
N GLY A 294 10.77 -12.37 -9.87
CA GLY A 294 12.07 -12.67 -10.46
C GLY A 294 12.20 -14.06 -11.04
N LEU A 295 13.41 -14.34 -11.49
CA LEU A 295 13.83 -15.61 -12.07
C LEU A 295 13.94 -16.71 -11.02
N LYS A 296 14.04 -17.96 -11.48
CA LYS A 296 14.45 -19.08 -10.62
C LYS A 296 15.74 -18.73 -9.88
N PRO A 297 15.88 -19.14 -8.62
CA PRO A 297 17.12 -18.90 -7.91
C PRO A 297 18.25 -19.70 -8.59
N ASP A 298 19.28 -19.01 -9.05
CA ASP A 298 20.57 -19.60 -9.35
C ASP A 298 21.44 -19.45 -8.10
N TYR A 299 21.61 -20.54 -7.35
CA TYR A 299 22.32 -20.51 -6.06
C TYR A 299 23.83 -20.43 -6.22
N PHE A 300 24.39 -20.58 -7.42
CA PHE A 300 25.81 -20.71 -7.69
C PHE A 300 26.50 -19.48 -8.29
N GLY A 301 25.80 -18.31 -8.36
CA GLY A 301 26.34 -17.10 -8.96
C GLY A 301 26.00 -15.80 -8.24
N ALA A 302 25.73 -15.84 -6.95
CA ALA A 302 24.96 -14.79 -6.24
C ALA A 302 25.68 -13.43 -5.99
N GLU A 303 26.91 -13.19 -6.43
CA GLU A 303 27.59 -11.91 -6.17
C GLU A 303 27.30 -10.83 -7.23
N ASP A 304 26.91 -11.18 -8.46
CA ASP A 304 26.80 -10.23 -9.59
C ASP A 304 25.37 -9.92 -10.07
N ASP A 305 24.32 -10.59 -9.57
CA ASP A 305 22.95 -10.47 -10.11
C ASP A 305 22.09 -9.35 -9.48
N PHE A 306 22.67 -8.52 -8.63
CA PHE A 306 21.91 -7.46 -7.94
C PHE A 306 21.47 -6.31 -8.84
N ASP A 307 22.15 -6.06 -9.96
CA ASP A 307 21.88 -4.93 -10.86
C ASP A 307 20.99 -5.28 -12.07
N LYS A 308 20.79 -6.58 -12.35
CA LYS A 308 20.09 -7.00 -13.57
C LYS A 308 18.57 -7.18 -13.43
N SER A 309 18.05 -7.34 -12.22
CA SER A 309 16.60 -7.58 -12.03
C SER A 309 15.72 -6.35 -12.26
N ASP A 310 16.29 -5.15 -12.15
CA ASP A 310 15.55 -3.87 -12.38
C ASP A 310 15.70 -3.32 -13.81
N ILE A 311 16.57 -3.92 -14.64
CA ILE A 311 16.96 -3.40 -15.97
C ILE A 311 16.52 -4.32 -17.13
N ILE A 312 16.12 -5.56 -16.87
CA ILE A 312 15.77 -6.48 -17.96
C ILE A 312 14.36 -6.18 -18.45
N GLY A 313 14.34 -5.56 -19.65
CA GLY A 313 13.15 -5.38 -20.46
C GLY A 313 12.42 -6.68 -20.79
N GLU A 314 11.26 -6.53 -21.34
CA GLU A 314 10.13 -7.44 -21.55
C GLU A 314 10.42 -8.81 -22.23
N ASP A 315 11.67 -9.19 -22.56
CA ASP A 315 11.99 -10.31 -23.46
C ASP A 315 12.45 -11.64 -22.80
N VAL A 316 12.49 -11.74 -21.46
CA VAL A 316 12.88 -13.01 -20.79
C VAL A 316 11.69 -13.60 -20.02
N ASP A 317 10.64 -13.96 -20.74
CA ASP A 317 9.39 -14.51 -20.14
C ASP A 317 9.46 -16.01 -19.81
N THR A 318 10.48 -16.74 -20.29
CA THR A 318 10.52 -18.20 -20.22
C THR A 318 10.90 -18.77 -18.85
N ASP A 319 11.65 -18.01 -18.02
CA ASP A 319 12.22 -18.52 -16.76
C ASP A 319 11.64 -17.87 -15.49
N ARG A 320 10.55 -17.13 -15.61
CA ARG A 320 9.90 -16.52 -14.44
C ARG A 320 9.16 -17.57 -13.61
N LEU A 321 9.30 -17.50 -12.29
CA LEU A 321 8.56 -18.37 -11.36
C LEU A 321 7.06 -18.39 -11.62
N ILE A 322 6.49 -17.27 -12.05
CA ILE A 322 5.05 -17.19 -12.38
C ILE A 322 4.64 -18.20 -13.47
N ASN A 323 5.54 -18.54 -14.42
CA ASN A 323 5.25 -19.53 -15.45
C ASN A 323 5.09 -20.93 -14.84
N GLU A 324 5.90 -21.28 -13.87
CA GLU A 324 5.84 -22.57 -13.19
C GLU A 324 4.57 -22.71 -12.35
N TYR A 325 4.22 -21.68 -11.58
CA TYR A 325 2.97 -21.68 -10.82
C TYR A 325 1.75 -21.70 -11.72
N THR A 326 1.78 -20.95 -12.84
CA THR A 326 0.71 -20.99 -13.84
C THR A 326 0.58 -22.37 -14.49
N ALA A 327 1.71 -23.00 -14.85
CA ALA A 327 1.73 -24.34 -15.40
C ALA A 327 1.21 -25.40 -14.39
N CYS A 328 1.53 -25.25 -13.09
CA CYS A 328 0.95 -26.12 -12.06
C CYS A 328 -0.58 -26.07 -12.06
N VAL A 329 -1.16 -24.86 -12.19
CA VAL A 329 -2.62 -24.69 -12.24
C VAL A 329 -3.21 -25.29 -13.51
N LEU A 330 -2.60 -25.07 -14.67
CA LEU A 330 -3.05 -25.64 -15.96
C LEU A 330 -3.04 -27.16 -15.97
N ASN A 331 -2.09 -27.78 -15.25
CA ASN A 331 -1.93 -29.22 -15.19
C ASN A 331 -2.90 -29.93 -14.22
N VAL A 332 -3.75 -29.16 -13.50
CA VAL A 332 -4.75 -29.74 -12.58
C VAL A 332 -5.87 -30.42 -13.37
N ASP A 333 -6.43 -29.73 -14.33
CA ASP A 333 -7.50 -30.23 -15.21
C ASP A 333 -7.61 -29.38 -16.48
N GLY A 334 -7.98 -29.99 -17.61
CA GLY A 334 -8.10 -29.33 -18.91
C GLY A 334 -9.19 -28.24 -19.00
N HIS A 335 -10.12 -28.18 -18.05
CA HIS A 335 -11.17 -27.16 -17.97
C HIS A 335 -10.81 -25.98 -17.08
N VAL A 336 -9.65 -26.00 -16.39
CA VAL A 336 -9.19 -24.90 -15.55
C VAL A 336 -8.63 -23.78 -16.42
N THR A 337 -9.19 -22.59 -16.26
CA THR A 337 -8.71 -21.38 -16.94
C THR A 337 -7.87 -20.53 -16.00
N VAL A 338 -6.61 -20.31 -16.35
CA VAL A 338 -5.68 -19.44 -15.61
C VAL A 338 -5.11 -18.36 -16.50
N ARG A 339 -4.89 -17.18 -15.94
CA ARG A 339 -4.21 -16.06 -16.62
C ARG A 339 -3.22 -15.41 -15.66
N LYS A 340 -2.11 -14.91 -16.23
CA LYS A 340 -1.15 -14.08 -15.50
C LYS A 340 -1.71 -12.67 -15.37
N PHE A 341 -1.46 -12.06 -14.23
CA PHE A 341 -1.77 -10.66 -13.96
C PHE A 341 -0.48 -9.96 -13.54
N VAL A 342 0.13 -9.24 -14.48
CA VAL A 342 1.45 -8.63 -14.31
C VAL A 342 1.43 -7.14 -14.65
N SER A 343 2.45 -6.40 -14.20
CA SER A 343 2.58 -4.97 -14.51
C SER A 343 2.75 -4.75 -16.02
N GLY A 344 2.21 -3.63 -16.55
CA GLY A 344 2.31 -3.28 -17.97
C GLY A 344 1.30 -3.96 -18.91
N GLN A 345 0.44 -4.84 -18.42
CA GLN A 345 -0.57 -5.53 -19.22
C GLN A 345 -1.67 -4.55 -19.68
N LYS A 346 -2.02 -4.55 -20.97
CA LYS A 346 -2.97 -3.58 -21.57
C LYS A 346 -4.45 -3.92 -21.30
N ASP A 347 -4.77 -5.20 -21.08
CA ASP A 347 -6.11 -5.77 -20.94
C ASP A 347 -6.53 -6.06 -19.49
N ARG A 348 -5.90 -5.37 -18.53
CA ARG A 348 -6.10 -5.62 -17.07
C ARG A 348 -7.57 -5.55 -16.65
N GLU A 349 -8.31 -4.56 -17.10
CA GLU A 349 -9.72 -4.40 -16.73
C GLU A 349 -10.61 -5.53 -17.30
N GLU A 350 -10.35 -5.95 -18.53
CA GLU A 350 -11.07 -7.07 -19.13
C GLU A 350 -10.77 -8.37 -18.39
N LEU A 351 -9.51 -8.59 -18.03
CA LEU A 351 -9.07 -9.75 -17.28
C LEU A 351 -9.74 -9.82 -15.90
N LEU A 352 -9.81 -8.69 -15.18
CA LEU A 352 -10.51 -8.61 -13.90
C LEU A 352 -12.03 -8.87 -14.06
N ARG A 353 -12.66 -8.36 -15.11
CA ARG A 353 -14.07 -8.67 -15.42
C ARG A 353 -14.28 -10.16 -15.71
N ASN A 354 -13.39 -10.79 -16.47
CA ASN A 354 -13.44 -12.21 -16.77
C ASN A 354 -13.22 -13.06 -15.50
N PHE A 355 -12.36 -12.61 -14.59
CA PHE A 355 -12.17 -13.26 -13.30
C PHE A 355 -13.41 -13.10 -12.40
N ALA A 356 -13.99 -11.91 -12.31
CA ALA A 356 -15.20 -11.65 -11.53
C ALA A 356 -16.43 -12.45 -12.00
N THR A 357 -16.44 -12.88 -13.27
CA THR A 357 -17.50 -13.72 -13.86
C THR A 357 -17.14 -15.19 -13.95
N ALA A 358 -16.03 -15.62 -13.34
CA ALA A 358 -15.49 -16.99 -13.40
C ALA A 358 -15.18 -17.53 -14.82
N LYS A 359 -15.12 -16.68 -15.84
CA LYS A 359 -14.59 -17.06 -17.18
C LYS A 359 -13.09 -17.36 -17.10
N VAL A 360 -12.38 -16.68 -16.19
CA VAL A 360 -11.04 -17.01 -15.75
C VAL A 360 -11.15 -17.45 -14.29
N GLN A 361 -10.76 -18.67 -14.00
CA GLN A 361 -10.90 -19.25 -12.65
C GLN A 361 -9.76 -18.81 -11.71
N VAL A 362 -8.55 -18.72 -12.25
CA VAL A 362 -7.34 -18.44 -11.47
C VAL A 362 -6.56 -17.28 -12.08
N LEU A 363 -6.14 -16.35 -11.22
CA LEU A 363 -5.14 -15.33 -11.56
C LEU A 363 -3.84 -15.62 -10.81
N THR A 364 -2.74 -15.73 -11.55
CA THR A 364 -1.38 -15.75 -10.98
C THR A 364 -0.77 -14.38 -11.09
N SER A 365 -0.29 -13.81 -10.00
CA SER A 365 0.15 -12.41 -9.92
C SER A 365 1.48 -12.26 -9.21
N MET A 366 2.25 -11.25 -9.63
CA MET A 366 3.44 -10.76 -8.95
C MET A 366 3.23 -9.28 -8.60
N LYS A 367 3.10 -8.91 -7.33
CA LYS A 367 2.96 -7.54 -6.77
C LYS A 367 1.86 -6.63 -7.38
N CYS A 368 1.14 -7.02 -8.41
CA CYS A 368 0.30 -6.10 -9.20
C CYS A 368 -1.14 -5.96 -8.70
N LEU A 369 -1.58 -6.75 -7.74
CA LEU A 369 -2.95 -6.72 -7.20
C LEU A 369 -3.09 -5.79 -5.97
N ASP A 370 -1.96 -5.35 -5.42
CA ASP A 370 -1.91 -4.44 -4.27
C ASP A 370 -1.81 -2.96 -4.72
N GLU A 371 -1.78 -2.70 -6.05
CA GLU A 371 -1.65 -1.37 -6.66
C GLU A 371 -2.97 -0.88 -7.27
#